data_c8e1dc7d3ba108f222a72ca7dc3d214f
#
_entry.id   c8e1dc7d3ba108f222a72ca7dc3d214f
#
_cell.length_a   1.000
_cell.length_b   1.000
_cell.length_c   1.000
_cell.angle_alpha   90.00
_cell.angle_beta   90.00
_cell.angle_gamma   90.00
#
_symmetry.space_group_name_H-M   'P 1'
#
loop_
_entity.id
_entity.type
_entity.pdbx_description
1 polymer ?
#
loop_
_entity_poly.entity_id
_entity_poly.type
_entity_poly.pdbx_seq_one_letter_code
_entity_poly.pdbx_strand_id
1 'polypeptide(L)'
;YENPRTRWNWFVEAGQIPYVNVGYEAAGIEGGAYVEQERRLWQVSRQLITGVSYPFSRASRFEVSGGYQNLDFSDERRISTYDRITGELIDQVTVDLDSPNSLNQGLFTTALVYDNTIFGGTGPILGQRYRIELSPRVGDLNYYGFLLDFRKYFMPARPFTFATRLMTYGRYGSDAEARWSDIDPDAPVGWANRKVLADLYLGMPTLIRGYNSGSFNSAECDFVGGTGIQGCPVYDQLFGSRVAMANIELRTPIPQGLGVSPLPGLPPITIAFFFDAGVAWWSGNRALLLGGNEDPWSPVTSYGIAGRINLFGVALLEIDFVH
;
A
#
# COMPACT_ATOMS: atom_id res chain seq x y z
N TYR A 1 -23.30 9.14 0.48
CA TYR A 1 -24.57 8.92 -0.26
C TYR A 1 -24.26 8.78 -1.76
N GLU A 2 -24.85 7.80 -2.41
CA GLU A 2 -24.76 7.53 -3.84
C GLU A 2 -26.13 7.62 -4.50
N ASN A 3 -26.21 8.16 -5.71
CA ASN A 3 -27.45 8.18 -6.50
C ASN A 3 -27.30 7.40 -7.81
N PRO A 4 -27.74 6.14 -7.87
CA PRO A 4 -27.64 5.32 -9.09
C PRO A 4 -28.82 5.47 -10.04
N ARG A 5 -29.79 6.37 -9.78
CA ARG A 5 -31.05 6.48 -10.54
C ARG A 5 -30.92 7.26 -11.87
N THR A 6 -29.84 7.98 -12.06
CA THR A 6 -29.58 8.78 -13.26
C THR A 6 -28.35 8.27 -13.97
N ARG A 7 -28.16 8.65 -15.24
CA ARG A 7 -26.93 8.34 -15.98
C ARG A 7 -25.71 9.02 -15.36
N TRP A 8 -25.91 10.13 -14.63
CA TRP A 8 -24.91 10.77 -13.78
C TRP A 8 -25.01 10.17 -12.38
N ASN A 9 -23.99 9.42 -11.97
CA ASN A 9 -23.87 8.95 -10.62
C ASN A 9 -23.06 9.96 -9.82
N TRP A 10 -23.56 10.35 -8.66
CA TRP A 10 -22.85 11.27 -7.77
C TRP A 10 -22.80 10.70 -6.35
N PHE A 11 -21.80 11.11 -5.62
CA PHE A 11 -21.63 10.74 -4.23
C PHE A 11 -21.12 11.92 -3.40
N VAL A 12 -21.40 11.86 -2.11
CA VAL A 12 -20.81 12.71 -1.08
C VAL A 12 -20.32 11.77 0.03
N GLU A 13 -19.09 11.98 0.42
CA GLU A 13 -18.42 11.23 1.49
C GLU A 13 -17.87 12.21 2.52
N ALA A 14 -18.14 11.97 3.79
CA ALA A 14 -17.54 12.66 4.92
C ALA A 14 -17.01 11.60 5.88
N GLY A 15 -15.80 11.78 6.37
CA GLY A 15 -15.18 10.79 7.24
C GLY A 15 -14.05 11.35 8.08
N GLN A 16 -13.81 10.66 9.21
CA GLN A 16 -12.64 10.85 10.04
C GLN A 16 -11.98 9.49 10.24
N ILE A 17 -10.70 9.40 9.90
CA ILE A 17 -9.93 8.16 9.98
C ILE A 17 -8.69 8.44 10.83
N PRO A 18 -8.60 7.87 12.04
CA PRO A 18 -7.40 7.92 12.85
C PRO A 18 -6.43 6.83 12.40
N TYR A 19 -5.18 7.18 12.23
CA TYR A 19 -4.04 6.27 12.08
C TYR A 19 -3.12 6.44 13.26
N VAL A 20 -2.64 5.33 13.81
CA VAL A 20 -1.61 5.34 14.85
C VAL A 20 -0.42 4.52 14.41
N ASN A 21 0.77 5.10 14.54
CA ASN A 21 2.03 4.39 14.40
C ASN A 21 2.66 4.27 15.77
N VAL A 22 2.91 3.04 16.19
CA VAL A 22 3.45 2.71 17.52
C VAL A 22 4.85 2.19 17.36
N GLY A 23 5.79 2.79 18.08
CA GLY A 23 7.19 2.36 18.13
C GLY A 23 7.68 2.27 19.56
N TYR A 24 8.49 1.26 19.86
CA TYR A 24 9.18 1.16 21.14
C TYR A 24 10.46 1.99 21.09
N GLU A 25 10.62 2.96 22.01
CA GLU A 25 11.81 3.82 22.07
C GLU A 25 12.88 3.25 22.99
N ALA A 26 12.47 2.73 24.15
CA ALA A 26 13.37 2.15 25.12
C ALA A 26 12.65 1.13 25.99
N ALA A 27 13.41 0.14 26.44
CA ALA A 27 13.00 -0.77 27.51
C ALA A 27 14.20 -1.07 28.39
N GLY A 28 14.02 -1.06 29.70
CA GLY A 28 15.14 -1.22 30.61
C GLY A 28 14.72 -1.39 32.05
N ILE A 29 15.71 -1.51 32.95
CA ILE A 29 15.49 -1.62 34.39
C ILE A 29 15.90 -0.33 35.02
N GLU A 30 14.95 0.38 35.63
CA GLU A 30 15.15 1.60 36.40
C GLU A 30 14.60 1.43 37.82
N GLY A 31 15.39 1.75 38.84
CA GLY A 31 14.96 1.70 40.24
C GLY A 31 14.47 0.32 40.71
N GLY A 32 14.85 -0.78 40.02
CA GLY A 32 14.39 -2.13 40.33
C GLY A 32 13.10 -2.56 39.64
N ALA A 33 12.46 -1.69 38.86
CA ALA A 33 11.31 -1.98 38.04
C ALA A 33 11.71 -2.08 36.55
N TYR A 34 10.88 -2.77 35.76
CA TYR A 34 11.02 -2.81 34.30
C TYR A 34 10.23 -1.64 33.73
N VAL A 35 10.92 -0.75 32.97
CA VAL A 35 10.31 0.43 32.34
C VAL A 35 10.32 0.23 30.84
N GLU A 36 9.16 0.43 30.23
CA GLU A 36 8.94 0.38 28.77
C GLU A 36 8.45 1.74 28.29
N GLN A 37 9.09 2.25 27.24
CA GLN A 37 8.70 3.52 26.62
C GLN A 37 8.22 3.27 25.21
N GLU A 38 6.96 3.58 24.96
CA GLU A 38 6.25 3.44 23.70
C GLU A 38 5.91 4.84 23.17
N ARG A 39 6.29 5.13 21.93
CA ARG A 39 5.90 6.36 21.24
C ARG A 39 4.75 6.09 20.30
N ARG A 40 3.72 6.93 20.37
CA ARG A 40 2.52 6.86 19.55
C ARG A 40 2.38 8.12 18.71
N LEU A 41 2.50 7.94 17.40
CA LEU A 41 2.30 9.02 16.45
C LEU A 41 0.90 8.87 15.86
N TRP A 42 0.02 9.78 16.21
CA TRP A 42 -1.34 9.84 15.68
C TRP A 42 -1.40 10.75 14.47
N GLN A 43 -2.11 10.30 13.46
CA GLN A 43 -2.52 11.11 12.33
C GLN A 43 -4.01 10.95 12.15
N VAL A 44 -4.76 12.02 12.30
CA VAL A 44 -6.21 12.03 12.12
C VAL A 44 -6.53 12.73 10.81
N SER A 45 -7.05 11.96 9.85
CA SER A 45 -7.52 12.48 8.57
C SER A 45 -9.01 12.76 8.66
N ARG A 46 -9.41 14.03 8.47
CA ARG A 46 -10.81 14.45 8.34
C ARG A 46 -11.02 14.92 6.92
N GLN A 47 -12.02 14.36 6.24
CA GLN A 47 -12.24 14.67 4.83
C GLN A 47 -13.72 14.84 4.49
N LEU A 48 -13.97 15.71 3.53
CA LEU A 48 -15.25 15.86 2.85
C LEU A 48 -14.99 15.84 1.35
N ILE A 49 -15.53 14.85 0.66
CA ILE A 49 -15.32 14.64 -0.78
C ILE A 49 -16.67 14.53 -1.46
N THR A 50 -16.79 15.13 -2.62
CA THR A 50 -17.93 14.95 -3.54
C THR A 50 -17.41 14.55 -4.90
N GLY A 51 -18.18 13.76 -5.63
CA GLY A 51 -17.77 13.34 -6.95
C GLY A 51 -18.95 12.96 -7.83
N VAL A 52 -18.64 12.95 -9.13
CA VAL A 52 -19.56 12.53 -10.17
C VAL A 52 -18.89 11.53 -11.08
N SER A 53 -19.65 10.58 -11.59
CA SER A 53 -19.20 9.69 -12.64
C SER A 53 -20.20 9.64 -13.78
N TYR A 54 -19.67 9.66 -15.01
CA TYR A 54 -20.47 9.58 -16.23
C TYR A 54 -20.08 8.33 -17.02
N PRO A 55 -20.99 7.35 -17.16
CA PRO A 55 -20.75 6.17 -17.98
C PRO A 55 -20.93 6.49 -19.47
N PHE A 56 -19.88 6.30 -20.26
CA PHE A 56 -19.95 6.35 -21.72
C PHE A 56 -20.58 5.09 -22.30
N SER A 57 -20.29 3.95 -21.65
CA SER A 57 -20.81 2.63 -22.00
C SER A 57 -21.00 1.77 -20.74
N ARG A 58 -21.40 0.51 -20.93
CA ARG A 58 -21.47 -0.46 -19.82
C ARG A 58 -20.10 -0.77 -19.19
N ALA A 59 -19.03 -0.56 -19.96
CA ALA A 59 -17.67 -0.90 -19.56
C ALA A 59 -16.80 0.32 -19.26
N SER A 60 -17.17 1.51 -19.70
CA SER A 60 -16.32 2.70 -19.60
C SER A 60 -17.03 3.86 -18.92
N ARG A 61 -16.32 4.56 -18.02
CA ARG A 61 -16.79 5.75 -17.35
C ARG A 61 -15.67 6.73 -17.08
N PHE A 62 -16.03 7.99 -16.97
CA PHE A 62 -15.19 9.08 -16.51
C PHE A 62 -15.63 9.49 -15.10
N GLU A 63 -14.68 9.68 -14.21
CA GLU A 63 -14.90 10.04 -12.82
C GLU A 63 -14.18 11.37 -12.53
N VAL A 64 -14.86 12.26 -11.81
CA VAL A 64 -14.29 13.50 -11.27
C VAL A 64 -14.74 13.63 -9.83
N SER A 65 -13.82 13.92 -8.94
CA SER A 65 -14.12 14.25 -7.55
C SER A 65 -13.29 15.43 -7.07
N GLY A 66 -13.81 16.11 -6.06
CA GLY A 66 -13.13 17.19 -5.38
C GLY A 66 -13.56 17.24 -3.93
N GLY A 67 -12.70 17.76 -3.07
CA GLY A 67 -12.98 17.80 -1.66
C GLY A 67 -11.92 18.56 -0.87
N TYR A 68 -12.07 18.51 0.43
CA TYR A 68 -11.19 19.10 1.39
C TYR A 68 -10.75 18.04 2.41
N GLN A 69 -9.49 18.10 2.81
CA GLN A 69 -8.91 17.24 3.83
C GLN A 69 -8.13 18.08 4.84
N ASN A 70 -8.33 17.79 6.11
CA ASN A 70 -7.50 18.24 7.21
C ASN A 70 -6.77 17.03 7.78
N LEU A 71 -5.46 17.14 7.89
CA LEU A 71 -4.58 16.16 8.55
C LEU A 71 -4.08 16.76 9.85
N ASP A 72 -4.41 16.12 10.94
CA ASP A 72 -4.04 16.55 12.29
C ASP A 72 -3.07 15.53 12.90
N PHE A 73 -2.07 15.99 13.64
CA PHE A 73 -0.99 15.16 14.16
C PHE A 73 -0.89 15.31 15.66
N SER A 74 -0.63 14.21 16.37
CA SER A 74 -0.25 14.25 17.76
C SER A 74 0.82 13.20 18.06
N ASP A 75 1.69 13.52 18.99
CA ASP A 75 2.85 12.70 19.37
C ASP A 75 2.80 12.48 20.88
N GLU A 76 2.69 11.23 21.28
CA GLU A 76 2.55 10.85 22.67
C GLU A 76 3.63 9.85 23.05
N ARG A 77 4.23 10.03 24.22
CA ARG A 77 5.10 9.02 24.84
C ARG A 77 4.39 8.38 26.01
N ARG A 78 4.20 7.09 25.93
CA ARG A 78 3.64 6.28 27.02
C ARG A 78 4.77 5.56 27.73
N ILE A 79 4.88 5.82 29.04
CA ILE A 79 5.87 5.19 29.92
C ILE A 79 5.11 4.25 30.82
N SER A 80 5.40 2.95 30.72
CA SER A 80 4.79 1.90 31.53
C SER A 80 5.84 1.27 32.43
N THR A 81 5.58 1.25 33.72
CA THR A 81 6.46 0.68 34.75
C THR A 81 5.87 -0.59 35.30
N TYR A 82 6.60 -1.68 35.22
CA TYR A 82 6.18 -3.01 35.66
C TYR A 82 7.01 -3.50 36.84
N ASP A 83 6.39 -4.24 37.74
CA ASP A 83 7.11 -5.00 38.73
C ASP A 83 7.95 -6.06 38.04
N ARG A 84 9.26 -6.12 38.41
CA ARG A 84 10.20 -7.01 37.74
C ARG A 84 9.95 -8.49 38.04
N ILE A 85 9.30 -8.81 39.18
CA ILE A 85 9.09 -10.18 39.64
C ILE A 85 7.73 -10.70 39.21
N THR A 86 6.71 -9.89 39.42
CA THR A 86 5.32 -10.29 39.12
C THR A 86 4.90 -9.97 37.68
N GLY A 87 5.56 -9.02 37.02
CA GLY A 87 5.16 -8.50 35.71
C GLY A 87 3.92 -7.61 35.78
N GLU A 88 3.44 -7.25 36.96
CA GLU A 88 2.28 -6.40 37.12
C GLU A 88 2.60 -4.94 36.77
N LEU A 89 1.65 -4.25 36.16
CA LEU A 89 1.76 -2.83 35.85
C LEU A 89 1.67 -2.04 37.16
N ILE A 90 2.75 -1.33 37.52
CA ILE A 90 2.82 -0.49 38.73
C ILE A 90 2.27 0.89 38.42
N ASP A 91 2.73 1.49 37.30
CA ASP A 91 2.37 2.84 36.92
C ASP A 91 2.39 3.01 35.41
N GLN A 92 1.59 3.94 34.90
CA GLN A 92 1.55 4.29 33.50
C GLN A 92 1.27 5.79 33.32
N VAL A 93 2.24 6.47 32.70
CA VAL A 93 2.17 7.90 32.41
C VAL A 93 2.20 8.11 30.90
N THR A 94 1.31 8.98 30.41
CA THR A 94 1.34 9.45 29.03
C THR A 94 1.78 10.91 29.04
N VAL A 95 2.78 11.22 28.23
CA VAL A 95 3.34 12.56 28.06
C VAL A 95 3.12 13.01 26.63
N ASP A 96 2.45 14.13 26.45
CA ASP A 96 2.28 14.74 25.14
C ASP A 96 3.61 15.39 24.71
N LEU A 97 4.01 15.11 23.49
CA LEU A 97 5.19 15.67 22.86
C LEU A 97 4.77 16.70 21.80
N ASP A 98 5.68 17.61 21.47
CA ASP A 98 5.43 18.58 20.42
C ASP A 98 5.20 17.88 19.09
N SER A 99 4.12 18.24 18.40
CA SER A 99 3.72 17.76 17.10
C SER A 99 3.69 18.89 16.07
N PRO A 100 3.86 18.59 14.77
CA PRO A 100 3.74 19.61 13.74
C PRO A 100 2.31 20.13 13.60
N ASN A 101 2.18 21.29 12.97
CA ASN A 101 0.89 21.89 12.67
C ASN A 101 0.03 21.00 11.78
N SER A 102 -1.29 21.13 11.92
CA SER A 102 -2.22 20.43 11.03
C SER A 102 -2.11 20.94 9.59
N LEU A 103 -2.27 20.04 8.62
CA LEU A 103 -2.20 20.33 7.19
C LEU A 103 -3.60 20.34 6.59
N ASN A 104 -3.85 21.37 5.76
CA ASN A 104 -5.11 21.58 5.06
C ASN A 104 -4.88 21.52 3.56
N GLN A 105 -5.67 20.71 2.85
CA GLN A 105 -5.48 20.56 1.41
C GLN A 105 -6.79 20.33 0.66
N GLY A 106 -6.87 20.92 -0.52
CA GLY A 106 -7.87 20.60 -1.52
C GLY A 106 -7.49 19.29 -2.21
N LEU A 107 -8.46 18.42 -2.34
CA LEU A 107 -8.34 17.14 -3.03
C LEU A 107 -9.06 17.22 -4.36
N PHE A 108 -8.40 16.87 -5.45
CA PHE A 108 -9.03 16.72 -6.76
C PHE A 108 -8.61 15.38 -7.35
N THR A 109 -9.53 14.73 -8.05
CA THR A 109 -9.22 13.47 -8.74
C THR A 109 -10.02 13.40 -10.02
N THR A 110 -9.36 13.01 -11.10
CA THR A 110 -9.99 12.68 -12.37
C THR A 110 -9.53 11.28 -12.78
N ALA A 111 -10.46 10.44 -13.25
CA ALA A 111 -10.12 9.10 -13.67
C ALA A 111 -10.91 8.65 -14.89
N LEU A 112 -10.23 7.95 -15.79
CA LEU A 112 -10.83 7.17 -16.86
C LEU A 112 -10.78 5.69 -16.47
N VAL A 113 -11.94 5.06 -16.40
CA VAL A 113 -12.09 3.66 -15.98
C VAL A 113 -12.73 2.86 -17.10
N TYR A 114 -12.14 1.71 -17.39
CA TYR A 114 -12.71 0.72 -18.29
C TYR A 114 -12.66 -0.65 -17.64
N ASP A 115 -13.74 -1.42 -17.71
CA ASP A 115 -13.83 -2.77 -17.17
C ASP A 115 -14.85 -3.60 -17.97
N ASN A 116 -14.36 -4.55 -18.76
CA ASN A 116 -15.20 -5.54 -19.45
C ASN A 116 -14.82 -6.98 -19.03
N THR A 117 -14.30 -7.14 -17.81
CA THR A 117 -13.86 -8.43 -17.30
C THR A 117 -15.03 -9.38 -17.07
N ILE A 118 -14.80 -10.64 -17.42
CA ILE A 118 -15.70 -11.77 -17.14
C ILE A 118 -15.06 -12.59 -16.04
N PHE A 119 -15.83 -12.81 -14.98
CA PHE A 119 -15.36 -13.54 -13.80
C PHE A 119 -15.64 -15.04 -13.90
N GLY A 120 -14.67 -15.83 -13.47
CA GLY A 120 -14.83 -17.24 -13.13
C GLY A 120 -15.05 -17.45 -11.64
N GLY A 121 -14.87 -18.68 -11.15
CA GLY A 121 -15.11 -19.03 -9.77
C GLY A 121 -14.20 -18.34 -8.73
N THR A 122 -12.96 -18.00 -9.10
CA THR A 122 -11.95 -17.43 -8.19
C THR A 122 -11.39 -16.10 -8.67
N GLY A 123 -11.85 -15.56 -9.78
CA GLY A 123 -11.40 -14.28 -10.31
C GLY A 123 -11.66 -14.11 -11.79
N PRO A 124 -11.17 -13.00 -12.38
CA PRO A 124 -11.36 -12.71 -13.80
C PRO A 124 -10.65 -13.75 -14.69
N ILE A 125 -11.32 -14.18 -15.77
CA ILE A 125 -10.82 -15.16 -16.74
C ILE A 125 -10.67 -14.60 -18.16
N LEU A 126 -11.47 -13.59 -18.53
CA LEU A 126 -11.47 -12.95 -19.84
C LEU A 126 -11.68 -11.44 -19.71
N GLY A 127 -11.24 -10.69 -20.73
CA GLY A 127 -11.48 -9.25 -20.83
C GLY A 127 -10.27 -8.43 -20.38
N GLN A 128 -10.54 -7.17 -20.15
CA GLN A 128 -9.51 -6.22 -19.71
C GLN A 128 -10.12 -5.16 -18.80
N ARG A 129 -9.26 -4.61 -17.95
CA ARG A 129 -9.60 -3.53 -17.04
C ARG A 129 -8.46 -2.53 -16.99
N TYR A 130 -8.77 -1.24 -17.03
CA TYR A 130 -7.78 -0.22 -16.75
C TYR A 130 -8.38 0.97 -16.00
N ARG A 131 -7.53 1.63 -15.22
CA ARG A 131 -7.75 2.90 -14.55
C ARG A 131 -6.57 3.83 -14.83
N ILE A 132 -6.85 4.99 -15.39
CA ILE A 132 -5.89 6.07 -15.53
C ILE A 132 -6.41 7.20 -14.65
N GLU A 133 -5.61 7.63 -13.69
CA GLU A 133 -6.02 8.62 -12.70
C GLU A 133 -4.97 9.70 -12.52
N LEU A 134 -5.42 10.94 -12.41
CA LEU A 134 -4.65 12.10 -11.99
C LEU A 134 -5.31 12.67 -10.73
N SER A 135 -4.53 12.86 -9.66
CA SER A 135 -5.02 13.28 -8.35
C SER A 135 -4.17 14.43 -7.77
N PRO A 136 -4.40 15.68 -8.24
CA PRO A 136 -3.73 16.85 -7.66
C PRO A 136 -4.18 17.12 -6.22
N ARG A 137 -3.23 17.60 -5.43
CA ARG A 137 -3.39 18.10 -4.07
C ARG A 137 -2.88 19.53 -4.02
N VAL A 138 -3.64 20.42 -3.41
CA VAL A 138 -3.35 21.87 -3.38
C VAL A 138 -3.64 22.41 -1.99
N GLY A 139 -2.75 23.20 -1.44
CA GLY A 139 -2.86 23.79 -0.10
C GLY A 139 -1.51 23.79 0.60
N ASP A 140 -1.48 23.29 1.82
CA ASP A 140 -0.20 23.19 2.58
C ASP A 140 0.76 22.20 1.91
N LEU A 141 0.26 21.26 1.11
CA LEU A 141 1.03 20.36 0.25
C LEU A 141 0.59 20.51 -1.21
N ASN A 142 1.55 20.75 -2.11
CA ASN A 142 1.32 20.90 -3.54
C ASN A 142 2.02 19.79 -4.32
N TYR A 143 1.25 18.80 -4.71
CA TYR A 143 1.73 17.68 -5.54
C TYR A 143 0.57 17.07 -6.33
N TYR A 144 0.88 16.21 -7.27
CA TYR A 144 -0.13 15.37 -7.92
C TYR A 144 0.29 13.91 -7.93
N GLY A 145 -0.69 13.04 -7.74
CA GLY A 145 -0.58 11.60 -7.93
C GLY A 145 -0.94 11.24 -9.37
N PHE A 146 -0.24 10.30 -9.95
CA PHE A 146 -0.59 9.67 -11.21
C PHE A 146 -0.64 8.16 -11.03
N LEU A 147 -1.75 7.54 -11.44
CA LEU A 147 -1.95 6.09 -11.43
C LEU A 147 -2.30 5.60 -12.82
N LEU A 148 -1.62 4.57 -13.26
CA LEU A 148 -2.02 3.70 -14.37
C LEU A 148 -2.06 2.26 -13.84
N ASP A 149 -3.22 1.60 -13.84
CA ASP A 149 -3.38 0.16 -13.56
C ASP A 149 -4.08 -0.49 -14.75
N PHE A 150 -3.37 -1.28 -15.50
CA PHE A 150 -3.87 -2.03 -16.66
C PHE A 150 -3.81 -3.52 -16.38
N ARG A 151 -4.91 -4.22 -16.61
CA ARG A 151 -5.02 -5.68 -16.42
C ARG A 151 -5.68 -6.30 -17.64
N LYS A 152 -5.14 -7.42 -18.10
CA LYS A 152 -5.68 -8.18 -19.22
C LYS A 152 -5.76 -9.66 -18.88
N TYR A 153 -6.86 -10.26 -19.26
CA TYR A 153 -7.14 -11.66 -19.03
C TYR A 153 -7.56 -12.29 -20.36
N PHE A 154 -6.94 -13.39 -20.71
CA PHE A 154 -7.31 -14.16 -21.89
C PHE A 154 -7.06 -15.64 -21.67
N MET A 155 -7.76 -16.47 -22.41
CA MET A 155 -7.72 -17.92 -22.28
C MET A 155 -7.13 -18.49 -23.58
N PRO A 156 -5.81 -18.74 -23.62
CA PRO A 156 -5.14 -19.26 -24.82
C PRO A 156 -5.64 -20.66 -25.18
N ALA A 157 -5.94 -21.45 -24.17
CA ALA A 157 -6.55 -22.77 -24.30
C ALA A 157 -7.37 -23.06 -23.03
N ARG A 158 -8.56 -23.65 -23.16
CA ARG A 158 -9.35 -24.07 -21.99
C ARG A 158 -8.65 -25.22 -21.26
N PRO A 159 -8.59 -25.20 -19.91
CA PRO A 159 -9.17 -24.22 -18.98
C PRO A 159 -8.17 -23.12 -18.52
N PHE A 160 -7.06 -22.94 -19.19
CA PHE A 160 -5.96 -22.06 -18.77
C PHE A 160 -6.27 -20.59 -19.01
N THR A 161 -6.17 -19.78 -17.98
CA THR A 161 -6.28 -18.31 -18.06
C THR A 161 -4.91 -17.68 -17.89
N PHE A 162 -4.51 -16.84 -18.84
CA PHE A 162 -3.34 -16.00 -18.74
C PHE A 162 -3.78 -14.60 -18.28
N ALA A 163 -3.22 -14.15 -17.16
CA ALA A 163 -3.52 -12.86 -16.55
C ALA A 163 -2.25 -12.01 -16.51
N THR A 164 -2.37 -10.76 -16.93
CA THR A 164 -1.28 -9.77 -16.86
C THR A 164 -1.76 -8.51 -16.16
N ARG A 165 -0.88 -7.87 -15.40
CA ARG A 165 -1.09 -6.57 -14.81
C ARG A 165 0.15 -5.71 -15.01
N LEU A 166 -0.04 -4.48 -15.43
CA LEU A 166 0.95 -3.43 -15.45
C LEU A 166 0.40 -2.28 -14.62
N MET A 167 1.16 -1.83 -13.63
CA MET A 167 0.76 -0.72 -12.79
C MET A 167 1.93 0.22 -12.56
N THR A 168 1.66 1.51 -12.58
CA THR A 168 2.56 2.53 -12.04
C THR A 168 1.76 3.53 -11.23
N TYR A 169 2.30 3.90 -10.10
CA TYR A 169 1.81 4.98 -9.27
C TYR A 169 2.98 5.85 -8.84
N GLY A 170 2.80 7.16 -8.91
CA GLY A 170 3.83 8.09 -8.47
C GLY A 170 3.27 9.41 -8.02
N ARG A 171 4.01 10.05 -7.13
CA ARG A 171 3.77 11.42 -6.65
C ARG A 171 4.78 12.35 -7.32
N TYR A 172 4.30 13.48 -7.81
CA TYR A 172 5.07 14.46 -8.58
C TYR A 172 4.71 15.87 -8.11
N GLY A 173 5.66 16.79 -8.18
CA GLY A 173 5.47 18.17 -7.73
C GLY A 173 6.50 18.56 -6.67
N SER A 174 6.44 19.82 -6.20
CA SER A 174 7.40 20.39 -5.24
C SER A 174 7.43 19.62 -3.93
N ASP A 175 6.24 19.24 -3.43
CA ASP A 175 6.09 18.71 -2.07
C ASP A 175 5.88 17.19 -2.06
N ALA A 176 6.05 16.52 -3.22
CA ALA A 176 5.89 15.07 -3.35
C ALA A 176 6.83 14.26 -2.43
N GLU A 177 7.97 14.83 -2.08
CA GLU A 177 9.02 14.24 -1.22
C GLU A 177 9.44 15.17 -0.09
N ALA A 178 8.64 16.20 0.21
CA ALA A 178 8.94 17.23 1.20
C ALA A 178 9.11 16.64 2.61
N ARG A 179 10.01 17.24 3.36
CA ARG A 179 10.17 17.01 4.79
C ARG A 179 9.37 18.05 5.57
N TRP A 180 9.15 17.81 6.84
CA TRP A 180 8.43 18.76 7.68
C TRP A 180 9.11 20.13 7.74
N SER A 181 10.44 20.18 7.79
CA SER A 181 11.21 21.44 7.73
C SER A 181 11.00 22.27 6.46
N ASP A 182 10.57 21.64 5.37
CA ASP A 182 10.35 22.34 4.11
C ASP A 182 8.96 23.02 4.06
N ILE A 183 8.03 22.58 4.91
CA ILE A 183 6.63 23.01 4.92
C ILE A 183 6.33 23.83 6.17
N ASP A 184 6.83 23.39 7.32
CA ASP A 184 6.67 24.03 8.61
C ASP A 184 8.07 24.33 9.19
N PRO A 185 8.57 25.59 9.07
CA PRO A 185 9.86 25.99 9.63
C PRO A 185 9.95 25.85 11.16
N ASP A 186 8.80 25.86 11.83
CA ASP A 186 8.70 25.71 13.28
C ASP A 186 8.44 24.24 13.68
N ALA A 187 8.53 23.31 12.75
CA ALA A 187 8.32 21.90 13.04
C ALA A 187 9.25 21.41 14.16
N PRO A 188 8.74 20.66 15.14
CA PRO A 188 9.54 20.14 16.25
C PRO A 188 10.76 19.37 15.76
N VAL A 189 11.89 19.46 16.46
CA VAL A 189 13.18 18.87 16.09
C VAL A 189 13.04 17.36 15.75
N GLY A 190 12.18 16.64 16.47
CA GLY A 190 11.92 15.22 16.25
C GLY A 190 11.14 14.92 14.94
N TRP A 191 10.54 15.94 14.31
CA TRP A 191 9.76 15.85 13.09
C TRP A 191 10.46 16.47 11.87
N ALA A 192 11.23 17.53 12.06
CA ALA A 192 11.79 18.37 10.99
C ALA A 192 12.41 17.57 9.83
N ASN A 193 13.18 16.53 10.12
CA ASN A 193 13.83 15.70 9.11
C ASN A 193 12.95 14.56 8.55
N ARG A 194 11.76 14.34 9.09
CA ARG A 194 10.84 13.30 8.60
C ARG A 194 10.13 13.77 7.34
N LYS A 195 9.85 12.84 6.44
CA LYS A 195 8.99 13.11 5.30
C LYS A 195 7.55 13.31 5.74
N VAL A 196 6.88 14.27 5.14
CA VAL A 196 5.46 14.54 5.41
C VAL A 196 4.58 13.43 4.86
N LEU A 197 4.90 12.97 3.65
CA LEU A 197 4.21 11.85 3.02
C LEU A 197 4.99 10.55 3.22
N ALA A 198 4.32 9.54 3.75
CA ALA A 198 4.91 8.22 3.90
C ALA A 198 5.38 7.67 2.54
N ASP A 199 6.50 6.97 2.55
CA ASP A 199 7.06 6.35 1.36
C ASP A 199 6.10 5.28 0.81
N LEU A 200 6.06 5.13 -0.51
CA LEU A 200 5.36 4.03 -1.15
C LEU A 200 6.19 2.76 -0.95
N TYR A 201 5.55 1.70 -0.52
CA TYR A 201 6.17 0.41 -0.31
C TYR A 201 5.75 -0.59 -1.39
N LEU A 202 6.70 -1.05 -2.17
CA LEU A 202 6.48 -1.97 -3.29
C LEU A 202 6.21 -3.41 -2.83
N GLY A 203 6.71 -3.80 -1.65
CA GLY A 203 6.61 -5.16 -1.10
C GLY A 203 5.25 -5.52 -0.49
N MET A 204 4.18 -4.78 -0.81
CA MET A 204 2.83 -5.18 -0.45
C MET A 204 2.42 -6.43 -1.26
N PRO A 205 1.77 -7.44 -0.64
CA PRO A 205 1.36 -8.67 -1.34
C PRO A 205 0.47 -8.44 -2.57
N THR A 206 -0.25 -7.32 -2.60
CA THR A 206 -1.08 -6.90 -3.75
C THR A 206 -0.27 -6.29 -4.90
N LEU A 207 1.00 -5.96 -4.69
CA LEU A 207 1.93 -5.41 -5.67
C LEU A 207 2.95 -6.46 -6.10
N ILE A 208 3.89 -6.81 -5.23
CA ILE A 208 4.88 -7.85 -5.45
C ILE A 208 4.86 -8.81 -4.26
N ARG A 209 4.65 -10.09 -4.54
CA ARG A 209 4.61 -11.14 -3.53
C ARG A 209 6.02 -11.48 -3.04
N GLY A 210 6.14 -11.93 -1.78
CA GLY A 210 7.39 -12.37 -1.18
C GLY A 210 8.23 -11.29 -0.50
N TYR A 211 7.94 -10.03 -0.72
CA TYR A 211 8.67 -8.88 -0.17
C TYR A 211 7.92 -8.17 0.97
N ASN A 212 7.08 -8.86 1.68
CA ASN A 212 6.39 -8.29 2.84
C ASN A 212 7.43 -7.94 3.94
N SER A 213 7.17 -6.90 4.72
CA SER A 213 8.10 -6.42 5.76
C SER A 213 8.53 -7.48 6.77
N GLY A 214 7.70 -8.51 7.00
CA GLY A 214 8.02 -9.65 7.87
C GLY A 214 8.86 -10.75 7.22
N SER A 215 9.13 -10.70 5.90
CA SER A 215 9.94 -11.71 5.21
C SER A 215 11.44 -11.40 5.22
N PHE A 216 11.84 -10.21 5.70
CA PHE A 216 13.24 -9.82 5.79
C PHE A 216 13.89 -10.26 7.10
N ASN A 217 15.11 -10.77 6.99
CA ASN A 217 15.92 -11.18 8.13
C ASN A 217 16.89 -10.04 8.50
N SER A 218 17.13 -9.84 9.79
CA SER A 218 18.11 -8.86 10.27
C SER A 218 19.55 -9.12 9.74
N ALA A 219 19.85 -10.34 9.31
CA ALA A 219 21.14 -10.68 8.70
C ALA A 219 21.31 -10.10 7.27
N GLU A 220 20.23 -9.67 6.62
CA GLU A 220 20.26 -9.02 5.31
C GLU A 220 20.58 -7.53 5.40
N CYS A 221 20.67 -6.98 6.61
CA CYS A 221 20.98 -5.60 6.88
C CYS A 221 22.42 -5.46 7.36
N ASP A 222 23.13 -4.43 6.87
CA ASP A 222 24.50 -4.15 7.32
C ASP A 222 24.51 -3.54 8.73
N PHE A 223 25.21 -4.20 9.65
CA PHE A 223 25.46 -3.68 10.99
C PHE A 223 26.82 -2.96 11.03
N VAL A 224 26.83 -1.65 11.14
CA VAL A 224 28.07 -0.89 11.31
C VAL A 224 28.24 -0.50 12.78
N GLY A 225 29.34 -0.96 13.38
CA GLY A 225 29.80 -0.52 14.70
C GLY A 225 28.96 -1.00 15.90
N GLY A 226 28.18 -2.07 15.77
CA GLY A 226 27.50 -2.72 16.90
C GLY A 226 26.32 -2.00 17.52
N THR A 227 25.88 -0.86 16.98
CA THR A 227 24.84 -0.02 17.59
C THR A 227 23.76 0.47 16.62
N GLY A 228 23.66 -0.01 15.40
CA GLY A 228 22.62 0.40 14.47
C GLY A 228 22.58 -0.39 13.16
N ILE A 229 21.40 -0.49 12.58
CA ILE A 229 21.19 -0.99 11.23
C ILE A 229 21.51 0.17 10.29
N GLN A 230 22.54 0.04 9.49
CA GLN A 230 22.86 0.98 8.41
C GLN A 230 22.50 0.34 7.08
N GLY A 231 21.24 0.52 6.65
CA GLY A 231 20.77 0.06 5.37
C GLY A 231 20.46 -1.44 5.33
N CYS A 232 19.39 -1.75 4.67
CA CYS A 232 18.99 -3.10 4.30
C CYS A 232 18.82 -3.09 2.79
N PRO A 233 19.87 -3.36 1.98
CA PRO A 233 19.87 -3.04 0.55
C PRO A 233 18.65 -3.52 -0.22
N VAL A 234 18.21 -4.75 0.01
CA VAL A 234 17.01 -5.31 -0.66
C VAL A 234 15.73 -4.68 -0.14
N TYR A 235 15.65 -4.39 1.16
CA TYR A 235 14.48 -3.76 1.77
C TYR A 235 14.36 -2.30 1.37
N ASP A 236 15.47 -1.55 1.42
CA ASP A 236 15.49 -0.10 1.15
C ASP A 236 15.11 0.22 -0.30
N GLN A 237 15.45 -0.64 -1.27
CA GLN A 237 15.08 -0.45 -2.68
C GLN A 237 13.58 -0.65 -2.97
N LEU A 238 12.80 -1.14 -1.99
CA LEU A 238 11.34 -1.28 -2.10
C LEU A 238 10.58 0.00 -1.80
N PHE A 239 11.27 1.06 -1.36
CA PHE A 239 10.67 2.34 -1.01
C PHE A 239 10.94 3.41 -2.06
N GLY A 240 9.95 4.27 -2.28
CA GLY A 240 10.06 5.39 -3.20
C GLY A 240 8.87 6.33 -3.12
N SER A 241 8.94 7.42 -3.85
CA SER A 241 7.78 8.28 -4.15
C SER A 241 7.02 7.80 -5.38
N ARG A 242 7.61 6.86 -6.12
CA ARG A 242 7.10 6.27 -7.36
C ARG A 242 7.35 4.78 -7.37
N VAL A 243 6.38 4.03 -7.88
CA VAL A 243 6.46 2.58 -8.04
C VAL A 243 5.96 2.17 -9.43
N ALA A 244 6.57 1.16 -10.01
CA ALA A 244 6.06 0.50 -11.21
C ALA A 244 6.20 -1.01 -11.03
N MET A 245 5.21 -1.77 -11.53
CA MET A 245 5.24 -3.20 -11.44
C MET A 245 4.55 -3.89 -12.61
N ALA A 246 4.95 -5.14 -12.84
CA ALA A 246 4.33 -6.07 -13.76
C ALA A 246 4.09 -7.41 -13.06
N ASN A 247 2.88 -7.94 -13.18
CA ASN A 247 2.57 -9.30 -12.73
C ASN A 247 2.09 -10.11 -13.93
N ILE A 248 2.50 -11.36 -13.99
CA ILE A 248 2.07 -12.34 -14.99
C ILE A 248 1.65 -13.60 -14.25
N GLU A 249 0.49 -14.14 -14.59
CA GLU A 249 0.00 -15.39 -14.00
C GLU A 249 -0.58 -16.32 -15.06
N LEU A 250 -0.25 -17.59 -14.94
CA LEU A 250 -0.93 -18.66 -15.65
C LEU A 250 -1.80 -19.43 -14.64
N ARG A 251 -3.11 -19.33 -14.80
CA ARG A 251 -4.12 -19.86 -13.87
C ARG A 251 -4.81 -21.08 -14.45
N THR A 252 -5.06 -22.09 -13.61
CA THR A 252 -5.87 -23.26 -13.97
C THR A 252 -6.78 -23.67 -12.81
N PRO A 253 -8.08 -23.89 -13.05
CA PRO A 253 -8.97 -24.47 -12.05
C PRO A 253 -8.64 -25.96 -11.87
N ILE A 254 -8.42 -26.39 -10.61
CA ILE A 254 -7.97 -27.76 -10.32
C ILE A 254 -8.94 -28.83 -10.84
N PRO A 255 -10.26 -28.81 -10.56
CA PRO A 255 -11.15 -29.88 -10.98
C PRO A 255 -11.25 -30.04 -12.49
N GLN A 256 -11.15 -28.94 -13.25
CA GLN A 256 -11.25 -28.93 -14.71
C GLN A 256 -9.91 -29.21 -15.40
N GLY A 257 -8.79 -28.74 -14.79
CA GLY A 257 -7.44 -28.91 -15.34
C GLY A 257 -6.96 -30.36 -15.28
N LEU A 258 -7.47 -31.15 -14.34
CA LEU A 258 -7.14 -32.57 -14.17
C LEU A 258 -8.16 -33.50 -14.86
N GLY A 259 -9.14 -32.97 -15.61
CA GLY A 259 -10.20 -33.78 -16.25
C GLY A 259 -11.19 -34.40 -15.24
N VAL A 260 -11.14 -33.97 -13.97
CA VAL A 260 -12.06 -34.42 -12.93
C VAL A 260 -13.29 -33.54 -12.97
N SER A 261 -14.47 -34.11 -13.09
CA SER A 261 -15.73 -33.36 -12.93
C SER A 261 -15.77 -32.68 -11.57
N PRO A 262 -16.29 -31.43 -11.48
CA PRO A 262 -16.41 -30.76 -10.19
C PRO A 262 -17.21 -31.64 -9.24
N LEU A 263 -16.56 -32.06 -8.14
CA LEU A 263 -17.24 -32.82 -7.10
C LEU A 263 -18.31 -31.91 -6.46
N PRO A 264 -19.56 -32.38 -6.38
CA PRO A 264 -20.61 -31.60 -5.75
C PRO A 264 -20.22 -31.21 -4.31
N GLY A 265 -20.30 -29.91 -4.00
CA GLY A 265 -20.00 -29.38 -2.65
C GLY A 265 -18.57 -28.89 -2.45
N LEU A 266 -17.65 -29.07 -3.40
CA LEU A 266 -16.33 -28.42 -3.30
C LEU A 266 -16.36 -26.98 -3.77
N PRO A 267 -15.70 -26.06 -3.04
CA PRO A 267 -15.57 -24.68 -3.50
C PRO A 267 -14.70 -24.61 -4.77
N PRO A 268 -14.86 -23.56 -5.60
CA PRO A 268 -13.96 -23.32 -6.72
C PRO A 268 -12.53 -23.11 -6.24
N ILE A 269 -11.60 -23.90 -6.79
CA ILE A 269 -10.17 -23.83 -6.48
C ILE A 269 -9.39 -23.55 -7.76
N THR A 270 -8.43 -22.65 -7.70
CA THR A 270 -7.53 -22.32 -8.82
C THR A 270 -6.09 -22.34 -8.35
N ILE A 271 -5.21 -22.95 -9.14
CA ILE A 271 -3.76 -22.79 -8.99
C ILE A 271 -3.27 -21.79 -10.02
N ALA A 272 -2.33 -20.95 -9.63
CA ALA A 272 -1.65 -20.02 -10.52
C ALA A 272 -0.13 -20.17 -10.37
N PHE A 273 0.57 -20.20 -11.49
CA PHE A 273 2.01 -19.94 -11.55
C PHE A 273 2.18 -18.46 -11.83
N PHE A 274 3.00 -17.77 -11.05
CA PHE A 274 3.17 -16.35 -11.19
C PHE A 274 4.64 -15.92 -11.30
N PHE A 275 4.82 -14.76 -11.92
CA PHE A 275 6.04 -13.99 -11.94
C PHE A 275 5.69 -12.52 -11.72
N ASP A 276 6.31 -11.90 -10.75
CA ASP A 276 6.15 -10.49 -10.41
C ASP A 276 7.49 -9.78 -10.57
N ALA A 277 7.47 -8.56 -11.09
CA ALA A 277 8.63 -7.69 -11.19
C ALA A 277 8.22 -6.25 -10.88
N GLY A 278 9.07 -5.50 -10.19
CA GLY A 278 8.78 -4.11 -9.89
C GLY A 278 9.97 -3.31 -9.43
N VAL A 279 9.81 -2.00 -9.45
CA VAL A 279 10.83 -1.03 -9.06
C VAL A 279 10.16 0.12 -8.30
N ALA A 280 10.82 0.59 -7.24
CA ALA A 280 10.48 1.82 -6.54
C ALA A 280 11.62 2.82 -6.71
N TRP A 281 11.32 4.12 -6.82
CA TRP A 281 12.37 5.15 -7.00
C TRP A 281 11.92 6.53 -6.51
N TRP A 282 12.89 7.42 -6.34
CA TRP A 282 12.72 8.82 -5.95
C TRP A 282 12.87 9.77 -7.15
N SER A 283 12.45 11.02 -7.02
CA SER A 283 12.48 12.02 -8.10
C SER A 283 13.87 12.25 -8.68
N GLY A 284 14.92 12.22 -7.85
CA GLY A 284 16.31 12.42 -8.24
C GLY A 284 16.96 11.24 -8.97
N ASN A 285 16.30 10.08 -8.98
CA ASN A 285 16.89 8.85 -9.50
C ASN A 285 16.11 8.34 -10.72
N ARG A 286 16.79 7.78 -11.67
CA ARG A 286 16.15 7.11 -12.82
C ARG A 286 15.85 5.67 -12.43
N ALA A 287 14.64 5.21 -12.68
CA ALA A 287 14.31 3.79 -12.60
C ALA A 287 15.06 3.08 -13.74
N LEU A 288 16.08 2.32 -13.40
CA LEU A 288 16.80 1.49 -14.35
C LEU A 288 16.07 0.16 -14.48
N LEU A 289 15.23 0.02 -15.50
CA LEU A 289 14.48 -1.22 -15.78
C LEU A 289 15.38 -2.43 -16.12
N LEU A 290 16.70 -2.19 -16.31
CA LEU A 290 17.67 -3.20 -16.71
C LEU A 290 19.01 -3.05 -15.95
N GLY A 291 19.00 -2.52 -14.73
CA GLY A 291 20.19 -2.31 -13.90
C GLY A 291 20.78 -3.61 -13.35
N GLY A 292 22.07 -3.60 -13.05
CA GLY A 292 22.75 -4.70 -12.36
C GLY A 292 22.44 -4.72 -10.85
N ASN A 293 22.75 -5.81 -10.19
CA ASN A 293 22.43 -6.08 -8.78
C ASN A 293 23.08 -5.13 -7.74
N GLU A 294 23.88 -4.17 -8.17
CA GLU A 294 24.57 -3.21 -7.29
C GLU A 294 23.90 -1.82 -7.29
N ASP A 295 22.87 -1.61 -8.11
CA ASP A 295 22.14 -0.34 -8.16
C ASP A 295 20.92 -0.44 -7.22
N PRO A 296 20.78 0.42 -6.18
CA PRO A 296 19.65 0.41 -5.25
C PRO A 296 18.28 0.66 -5.91
N TRP A 297 18.27 0.94 -7.21
CA TRP A 297 17.06 1.19 -8.01
C TRP A 297 16.82 0.11 -9.08
N SER A 298 17.43 -1.05 -8.92
CA SER A 298 17.20 -2.19 -9.80
C SER A 298 15.85 -2.84 -9.53
N PRO A 299 15.21 -3.45 -10.54
CA PRO A 299 13.94 -4.17 -10.33
C PRO A 299 14.12 -5.36 -9.39
N VAL A 300 13.18 -5.52 -8.46
CA VAL A 300 13.02 -6.74 -7.67
C VAL A 300 12.07 -7.68 -8.41
N THR A 301 12.31 -8.98 -8.29
CA THR A 301 11.49 -10.01 -8.94
C THR A 301 11.15 -11.12 -7.96
N SER A 302 9.97 -11.71 -8.14
CA SER A 302 9.57 -12.92 -7.44
C SER A 302 8.77 -13.86 -8.35
N TYR A 303 8.79 -15.13 -8.05
CA TYR A 303 8.00 -16.14 -8.74
C TYR A 303 7.54 -17.22 -7.79
N GLY A 304 6.49 -17.94 -8.18
CA GLY A 304 5.97 -18.98 -7.31
C GLY A 304 4.66 -19.56 -7.76
N ILE A 305 3.98 -20.17 -6.80
CA ILE A 305 2.69 -20.81 -6.99
C ILE A 305 1.69 -20.22 -5.99
N ALA A 306 0.53 -19.80 -6.50
CA ALA A 306 -0.59 -19.30 -5.72
C ALA A 306 -1.77 -20.27 -5.76
N GLY A 307 -2.34 -20.59 -4.61
CA GLY A 307 -3.58 -21.34 -4.46
C GLY A 307 -4.73 -20.39 -4.10
N ARG A 308 -5.83 -20.40 -4.87
CA ARG A 308 -7.02 -19.57 -4.59
C ARG A 308 -8.24 -20.45 -4.38
N ILE A 309 -8.94 -20.25 -3.28
CA ILE A 309 -10.14 -20.98 -2.91
C ILE A 309 -11.27 -19.97 -2.67
N ASN A 310 -12.36 -20.10 -3.41
CA ASN A 310 -13.55 -19.29 -3.18
C ASN A 310 -14.45 -20.00 -2.17
N LEU A 311 -14.52 -19.48 -0.96
CA LEU A 311 -15.33 -20.02 0.13
C LEU A 311 -16.79 -19.63 -0.08
N PHE A 312 -17.46 -20.32 -1.00
CA PHE A 312 -18.89 -20.19 -1.31
C PHE A 312 -19.37 -18.78 -1.66
N GLY A 313 -18.49 -17.95 -2.24
CA GLY A 313 -18.80 -16.56 -2.60
C GLY A 313 -18.72 -15.55 -1.45
N VAL A 314 -18.44 -16.01 -0.23
CA VAL A 314 -18.32 -15.14 0.95
C VAL A 314 -16.93 -14.56 1.11
N ALA A 315 -15.89 -15.38 0.84
CA ALA A 315 -14.50 -14.98 0.94
C ALA A 315 -13.64 -15.70 -0.11
N LEU A 316 -12.55 -15.04 -0.51
CA LEU A 316 -11.49 -15.62 -1.32
C LEU A 316 -10.26 -15.81 -0.45
N LEU A 317 -9.85 -17.06 -0.25
CA LEU A 317 -8.58 -17.40 0.40
C LEU A 317 -7.50 -17.53 -0.68
N GLU A 318 -6.38 -16.85 -0.47
CA GLU A 318 -5.19 -16.95 -1.32
C GLU A 318 -4.00 -17.37 -0.45
N ILE A 319 -3.23 -18.35 -0.92
CA ILE A 319 -2.02 -18.86 -0.28
C ILE A 319 -0.93 -18.87 -1.34
N ASP A 320 0.15 -18.14 -1.09
CA ASP A 320 1.27 -18.00 -2.00
C ASP A 320 2.53 -18.69 -1.45
N PHE A 321 3.14 -19.49 -2.30
CA PHE A 321 4.49 -20.03 -2.10
C PHE A 321 5.42 -19.28 -3.03
N VAL A 322 6.29 -18.46 -2.46
CA VAL A 322 7.11 -17.46 -3.16
C VAL A 322 8.58 -17.77 -3.04
N HIS A 323 9.30 -17.53 -4.12
CA HIS A 323 10.77 -17.55 -4.17
C HIS A 323 11.29 -16.25 -4.77
#